data_b3f220d57e9bd496126ce1cd35e2b112
#
_entry.id   b3f220d57e9bd496126ce1cd35e2b112
#
_cell.length_a   1.000
_cell.length_b   1.000
_cell.length_c   1.000
_cell.angle_alpha   90.00
_cell.angle_beta   90.00
_cell.angle_gamma   90.00
#
_symmetry.space_group_name_H-M   'P 1'
#
loop_
_entity.id
_entity.type
_entity.pdbx_description
1 polymer ?
#
loop_
_entity_poly.entity_id
_entity_poly.type
_entity_poly.pdbx_seq_one_letter_code
_entity_poly.pdbx_strand_id
1 'polypeptide(L)'
;VNYRYYTRNDQLAEAELIIPKLAGDDLTGQVVTTLHEEMHLMDMFNRADPAKYSGWFSSSNAKLSAFFQKTNTDIADDIDALFEAFDKECERIAAEINAELRTATSALNDQYYARAISYANYKKEFNRLKREASEQIDYQCRNAMGGGISSLEDIYDALSGGSARDAGVVRYGHGSQYYRNVGKRSEETLANYGALAIVRPDLVDMLRKDKPELVEALDEVIQEMLKKVGG
;
A
#
# COMPACT_ATOMS: atom_id res chain seq x y z
N VAL A 1 -10.26 7.49 -5.59
CA VAL A 1 -11.37 6.86 -4.84
C VAL A 1 -11.71 7.76 -3.68
N ASN A 2 -12.93 7.89 -3.33
CA ASN A 2 -13.41 8.52 -2.10
C ASN A 2 -14.81 8.00 -1.76
N TYR A 3 -15.29 8.30 -0.56
CA TYR A 3 -16.64 7.96 -0.15
C TYR A 3 -17.45 9.21 0.22
N ARG A 4 -18.77 9.09 0.11
CA ARG A 4 -19.74 10.08 0.59
C ARG A 4 -20.68 9.39 1.55
N TYR A 5 -21.15 10.15 2.51
CA TYR A 5 -22.14 9.67 3.45
C TYR A 5 -23.24 10.73 3.64
N TYR A 6 -24.41 10.24 3.94
CA TYR A 6 -25.60 11.06 4.14
C TYR A 6 -26.16 10.77 5.52
N THR A 7 -26.49 11.80 6.26
CA THR A 7 -27.08 11.65 7.60
C THR A 7 -28.55 12.06 7.55
N ARG A 8 -29.36 11.38 8.34
CA ARG A 8 -30.75 11.72 8.59
C ARG A 8 -31.00 11.69 10.09
N ASN A 9 -31.40 12.82 10.70
CA ASN A 9 -31.56 12.96 12.14
C ASN A 9 -30.29 12.57 12.92
N ASP A 10 -29.13 13.06 12.46
CA ASP A 10 -27.81 12.76 13.00
C ASP A 10 -27.40 11.25 12.99
N GLN A 11 -28.15 10.43 12.30
CA GLN A 11 -27.81 9.03 12.06
C GLN A 11 -27.30 8.83 10.63
N LEU A 12 -26.36 7.93 10.44
CA LEU A 12 -25.93 7.53 9.11
C LEU A 12 -27.10 6.83 8.42
N ALA A 13 -27.58 7.42 7.33
CA ALA A 13 -28.69 6.88 6.54
C ALA A 13 -28.17 6.11 5.32
N GLU A 14 -27.12 6.62 4.69
CA GLU A 14 -26.58 6.06 3.46
C GLU A 14 -25.11 6.40 3.34
N ALA A 15 -24.33 5.51 2.73
CA ALA A 15 -22.96 5.77 2.32
C ALA A 15 -22.75 5.30 0.89
N GLU A 16 -21.96 6.03 0.13
CA GLU A 16 -21.64 5.79 -1.27
C GLU A 16 -20.13 5.77 -1.45
N LEU A 17 -19.60 4.67 -1.98
CA LEU A 17 -18.21 4.59 -2.42
C LEU A 17 -18.12 5.04 -3.88
N ILE A 18 -17.38 6.10 -4.15
CA ILE A 18 -17.20 6.64 -5.48
C ILE A 18 -15.87 6.12 -6.03
N ILE A 19 -15.94 5.15 -6.94
CA ILE A 19 -14.78 4.58 -7.62
C ILE A 19 -14.68 5.24 -8.99
N PRO A 20 -13.67 6.08 -9.27
CA PRO A 20 -13.46 6.62 -10.59
C PRO A 20 -13.16 5.50 -11.57
N LYS A 21 -13.47 5.72 -12.86
CA LYS A 21 -13.06 4.76 -13.88
C LYS A 21 -11.55 4.59 -13.81
N LEU A 22 -11.13 3.36 -13.56
CA LEU A 22 -9.74 3.01 -13.46
C LEU A 22 -9.06 3.28 -14.81
N ALA A 23 -8.02 4.08 -14.79
CA ALA A 23 -7.22 4.41 -15.97
C ALA A 23 -5.74 4.30 -15.63
N GLY A 24 -4.98 3.59 -16.46
CA GLY A 24 -3.53 3.39 -16.26
C GLY A 24 -3.15 1.98 -15.82
N ASP A 25 -1.87 1.78 -15.61
CA ASP A 25 -1.27 0.44 -15.46
C ASP A 25 -1.12 0.00 -13.99
N ASP A 26 -1.39 0.88 -13.00
CA ASP A 26 -1.31 0.55 -11.57
C ASP A 26 -2.65 0.04 -11.03
N LEU A 27 -3.05 -1.15 -11.45
CA LEU A 27 -4.27 -1.80 -10.96
C LEU A 27 -4.17 -2.16 -9.47
N THR A 28 -3.00 -2.59 -9.01
CA THR A 28 -2.79 -2.98 -7.61
C THR A 28 -2.98 -1.80 -6.67
N GLY A 29 -2.38 -0.64 -6.97
CA GLY A 29 -2.55 0.57 -6.18
C GLY A 29 -4.00 1.07 -6.17
N GLN A 30 -4.71 0.94 -7.28
CA GLN A 30 -6.12 1.30 -7.37
C GLN A 30 -7.01 0.38 -6.53
N VAL A 31 -6.73 -0.93 -6.50
CA VAL A 31 -7.44 -1.88 -5.64
C VAL A 31 -7.15 -1.59 -4.17
N VAL A 32 -5.90 -1.36 -3.80
CA VAL A 32 -5.52 -0.98 -2.42
C VAL A 32 -6.26 0.28 -1.98
N THR A 33 -6.28 1.33 -2.81
CA THR A 33 -7.00 2.56 -2.48
C THR A 33 -8.51 2.34 -2.34
N THR A 34 -9.11 1.51 -3.19
CA THR A 34 -10.53 1.18 -3.09
C THR A 34 -10.84 0.46 -1.78
N LEU A 35 -10.06 -0.55 -1.43
CA LEU A 35 -10.22 -1.29 -0.18
C LEU A 35 -9.96 -0.43 1.05
N HIS A 36 -9.01 0.51 0.98
CA HIS A 36 -8.79 1.49 2.04
C HIS A 36 -10.05 2.31 2.34
N GLU A 37 -10.71 2.83 1.32
CA GLU A 37 -11.97 3.57 1.49
C GLU A 37 -13.12 2.68 1.97
N GLU A 38 -13.17 1.41 1.53
CA GLU A 38 -14.13 0.43 2.05
C GLU A 38 -13.91 0.15 3.53
N MET A 39 -12.67 0.05 3.98
CA MET A 39 -12.36 -0.13 5.40
C MET A 39 -12.79 1.07 6.24
N HIS A 40 -12.65 2.30 5.73
CA HIS A 40 -13.21 3.49 6.38
C HIS A 40 -14.73 3.40 6.53
N LEU A 41 -15.44 2.95 5.50
CA LEU A 41 -16.89 2.73 5.59
C LEU A 41 -17.23 1.67 6.62
N MET A 42 -16.53 0.54 6.65
CA MET A 42 -16.73 -0.51 7.64
C MET A 42 -16.49 0.01 9.07
N ASP A 43 -15.42 0.76 9.27
CA ASP A 43 -15.07 1.38 10.56
C ASP A 43 -16.18 2.34 11.03
N MET A 44 -16.67 3.18 10.14
CA MET A 44 -17.74 4.13 10.40
C MET A 44 -19.08 3.43 10.72
N PHE A 45 -19.45 2.37 9.99
CA PHE A 45 -20.68 1.62 10.24
C PHE A 45 -20.65 0.85 11.56
N ASN A 46 -19.48 0.41 12.01
CA ASN A 46 -19.29 -0.33 13.23
C ASN A 46 -19.12 0.55 14.48
N ARG A 47 -19.22 1.88 14.37
CA ARG A 47 -19.05 2.80 15.52
C ARG A 47 -19.86 2.39 16.73
N ALA A 48 -19.32 2.69 17.92
CA ALA A 48 -19.90 2.26 19.20
C ALA A 48 -21.27 2.89 19.48
N ASP A 49 -21.52 4.11 18.99
CA ASP A 49 -22.80 4.83 19.15
C ASP A 49 -23.26 5.36 17.80
N PRO A 50 -24.22 4.69 17.13
CA PRO A 50 -24.75 5.11 15.85
C PRO A 50 -25.41 6.51 15.88
N ALA A 51 -25.82 6.99 17.08
CA ALA A 51 -26.43 8.30 17.25
C ALA A 51 -25.40 9.43 17.33
N LYS A 52 -24.15 9.12 17.60
CA LYS A 52 -23.05 10.09 17.64
C LYS A 52 -22.21 9.99 16.38
N TYR A 53 -22.18 11.06 15.65
CA TYR A 53 -21.39 11.18 14.43
C TYR A 53 -19.87 11.21 14.69
N SER A 54 -19.45 11.47 15.91
CA SER A 54 -18.05 11.54 16.32
C SER A 54 -17.60 10.22 16.94
N GLY A 55 -16.62 9.61 16.31
CA GLY A 55 -15.94 8.44 16.84
C GLY A 55 -16.23 7.18 16.02
N TRP A 56 -15.36 6.92 15.10
CA TRP A 56 -15.31 5.67 14.36
C TRP A 56 -14.96 4.54 15.33
N PHE A 57 -15.22 3.30 14.94
CA PHE A 57 -15.01 2.17 15.83
C PHE A 57 -13.54 2.05 16.26
N SER A 58 -12.60 2.18 15.30
CA SER A 58 -11.15 2.16 15.54
C SER A 58 -10.69 3.26 16.51
N SER A 59 -11.18 4.48 16.31
CA SER A 59 -10.82 5.63 17.18
C SER A 59 -11.37 5.54 18.58
N SER A 60 -12.45 4.75 18.80
CA SER A 60 -13.02 4.45 20.11
C SER A 60 -12.47 3.17 20.74
N ASN A 61 -11.69 2.36 20.00
CA ASN A 61 -11.08 1.15 20.52
C ASN A 61 -9.96 1.48 21.51
N ALA A 62 -10.11 1.01 22.76
CA ALA A 62 -9.22 1.37 23.85
C ALA A 62 -7.77 0.87 23.65
N LYS A 63 -7.59 -0.32 23.03
CA LYS A 63 -6.25 -0.89 22.78
C LYS A 63 -5.51 -0.09 21.73
N LEU A 64 -6.15 0.15 20.57
CA LEU A 64 -5.57 0.88 19.49
C LEU A 64 -5.26 2.34 19.88
N SER A 65 -6.21 2.98 20.58
CA SER A 65 -6.02 4.33 21.13
C SER A 65 -4.87 4.37 22.14
N ALA A 66 -4.78 3.41 23.06
CA ALA A 66 -3.68 3.33 24.03
C ALA A 66 -2.33 3.09 23.34
N PHE A 67 -2.29 2.29 22.28
CA PHE A 67 -1.09 2.08 21.49
C PHE A 67 -0.58 3.41 20.92
N PHE A 68 -1.41 4.16 20.20
CA PHE A 68 -1.02 5.43 19.60
C PHE A 68 -0.75 6.57 20.59
N GLN A 69 -1.28 6.49 21.81
CA GLN A 69 -0.93 7.44 22.87
C GLN A 69 0.47 7.19 23.43
N LYS A 70 0.96 5.96 23.39
CA LYS A 70 2.28 5.58 23.91
C LYS A 70 3.40 5.75 22.88
N THR A 71 3.07 5.62 21.59
CA THR A 71 4.07 5.58 20.52
C THR A 71 4.22 6.94 19.83
N ASN A 72 5.35 7.56 20.10
CA ASN A 72 5.94 8.58 19.24
C ASN A 72 7.32 8.04 18.89
N THR A 73 7.38 7.10 17.94
CA THR A 73 8.59 6.34 17.62
C THR A 73 9.39 7.07 16.55
N ASP A 74 10.69 7.10 16.76
CA ASP A 74 11.61 7.33 15.65
C ASP A 74 11.54 6.09 14.76
N ILE A 75 11.03 6.26 13.55
CA ILE A 75 10.79 5.17 12.60
C ILE A 75 11.78 5.18 11.43
N ALA A 76 12.83 6.00 11.50
CA ALA A 76 13.77 6.16 10.40
C ALA A 76 14.46 4.82 10.05
N ASP A 77 14.94 4.09 11.06
CA ASP A 77 15.61 2.80 10.84
C ASP A 77 14.64 1.74 10.30
N ASP A 78 13.38 1.76 10.73
CA ASP A 78 12.35 0.82 10.28
C ASP A 78 12.03 1.03 8.78
N ILE A 79 12.01 2.28 8.34
CA ILE A 79 11.76 2.65 6.95
C ILE A 79 12.97 2.34 6.07
N ASP A 80 14.18 2.56 6.55
CA ASP A 80 15.40 2.20 5.81
C ASP A 80 15.43 0.68 5.54
N ALA A 81 15.08 -0.15 6.52
CA ALA A 81 14.96 -1.60 6.34
C ALA A 81 13.88 -1.98 5.30
N LEU A 82 12.77 -1.23 5.25
CA LEU A 82 11.74 -1.41 4.25
C LEU A 82 12.25 -1.08 2.84
N PHE A 83 12.90 0.06 2.65
CA PHE A 83 13.45 0.43 1.35
C PHE A 83 14.54 -0.53 0.89
N GLU A 84 15.40 -1.00 1.79
CA GLU A 84 16.39 -2.03 1.47
C GLU A 84 15.74 -3.34 0.96
N ALA A 85 14.61 -3.75 1.54
CA ALA A 85 13.87 -4.92 1.08
C ALA A 85 13.30 -4.72 -0.34
N PHE A 86 12.83 -3.52 -0.67
CA PHE A 86 12.36 -3.19 -2.01
C PHE A 86 13.47 -3.11 -3.04
N ASP A 87 14.58 -2.50 -2.69
CA ASP A 87 15.75 -2.43 -3.57
C ASP A 87 16.21 -3.84 -3.94
N LYS A 88 16.28 -4.75 -2.97
CA LYS A 88 16.60 -6.16 -3.20
C LYS A 88 15.59 -6.85 -4.13
N GLU A 89 14.30 -6.57 -3.99
CA GLU A 89 13.28 -7.13 -4.89
C GLU A 89 13.41 -6.57 -6.30
N CYS A 90 13.68 -5.28 -6.46
CA CYS A 90 13.94 -4.68 -7.76
C CYS A 90 15.23 -5.24 -8.40
N GLU A 91 16.28 -5.47 -7.62
CA GLU A 91 17.49 -6.13 -8.10
C GLU A 91 17.21 -7.56 -8.58
N ARG A 92 16.37 -8.33 -7.86
CA ARG A 92 15.95 -9.68 -8.26
C ARG A 92 15.21 -9.66 -9.59
N ILE A 93 14.20 -8.77 -9.72
CA ILE A 93 13.41 -8.57 -10.95
C ILE A 93 14.32 -8.21 -12.12
N ALA A 94 15.21 -7.25 -11.92
CA ALA A 94 16.15 -6.82 -12.96
C ALA A 94 17.11 -7.96 -13.36
N ALA A 95 17.57 -8.78 -12.42
CA ALA A 95 18.45 -9.93 -12.70
C ALA A 95 17.74 -10.98 -13.57
N GLU A 96 16.48 -11.31 -13.28
CA GLU A 96 15.68 -12.25 -14.05
C GLU A 96 15.44 -11.77 -15.49
N ILE A 97 14.94 -10.55 -15.66
CA ILE A 97 14.67 -9.96 -16.99
C ILE A 97 15.97 -9.83 -17.80
N ASN A 98 17.07 -9.42 -17.18
CA ASN A 98 18.36 -9.34 -17.84
C ASN A 98 18.90 -10.73 -18.23
N ALA A 99 18.58 -11.81 -17.52
CA ALA A 99 18.94 -13.17 -17.92
C ALA A 99 18.15 -13.60 -19.17
N GLU A 100 16.86 -13.27 -19.26
CA GLU A 100 16.04 -13.50 -20.45
C GLU A 100 16.56 -12.69 -21.65
N LEU A 101 16.89 -11.41 -21.43
CA LEU A 101 17.48 -10.54 -22.45
C LEU A 101 18.81 -11.12 -22.99
N ARG A 102 19.69 -11.63 -22.10
CA ARG A 102 20.94 -12.30 -22.54
C ARG A 102 20.66 -13.49 -23.43
N THR A 103 19.68 -14.32 -23.08
CA THR A 103 19.28 -15.50 -23.87
C THR A 103 18.76 -15.08 -25.24
N ALA A 104 17.85 -14.10 -25.28
CA ALA A 104 17.27 -13.58 -26.54
C ALA A 104 18.34 -12.94 -27.43
N THR A 105 19.25 -12.16 -26.84
CA THR A 105 20.35 -11.52 -27.61
C THR A 105 21.38 -12.53 -28.11
N SER A 106 21.64 -13.62 -27.38
CA SER A 106 22.48 -14.70 -27.88
C SER A 106 21.88 -15.38 -29.10
N ALA A 107 20.60 -15.73 -29.04
CA ALA A 107 19.91 -16.31 -30.20
C ALA A 107 19.87 -15.37 -31.41
N LEU A 108 19.74 -14.07 -31.20
CA LEU A 108 19.79 -13.05 -32.24
C LEU A 108 21.20 -12.94 -32.85
N ASN A 109 22.26 -13.03 -32.03
CA ASN A 109 23.65 -13.09 -32.49
C ASN A 109 23.89 -14.30 -33.41
N ASP A 110 23.41 -15.48 -33.02
CA ASP A 110 23.57 -16.71 -33.79
C ASP A 110 22.90 -16.57 -35.17
N GLN A 111 21.71 -15.97 -35.25
CA GLN A 111 21.06 -15.66 -36.54
C GLN A 111 21.86 -14.70 -37.40
N TYR A 112 22.46 -13.70 -36.83
CA TYR A 112 23.30 -12.72 -37.55
C TYR A 112 24.59 -13.37 -38.05
N TYR A 113 25.29 -14.12 -37.22
CA TYR A 113 26.55 -14.80 -37.65
C TYR A 113 26.28 -15.92 -38.67
N ALA A 114 25.13 -16.59 -38.58
CA ALA A 114 24.67 -17.51 -39.62
C ALA A 114 24.21 -16.82 -40.90
N ARG A 115 24.27 -15.47 -40.99
CA ARG A 115 23.78 -14.66 -42.12
C ARG A 115 22.28 -14.84 -42.40
N ALA A 116 21.51 -15.29 -41.45
CA ALA A 116 20.05 -15.47 -41.55
C ALA A 116 19.32 -14.11 -41.55
N ILE A 117 19.94 -13.07 -40.95
CA ILE A 117 19.37 -11.71 -40.89
C ILE A 117 20.43 -10.68 -41.27
N SER A 118 19.98 -9.53 -41.82
CA SER A 118 20.84 -8.41 -42.12
C SER A 118 21.27 -7.64 -40.87
N TYR A 119 22.38 -6.90 -40.94
CA TYR A 119 22.83 -6.05 -39.84
C TYR A 119 21.76 -5.02 -39.42
N ALA A 120 21.04 -4.46 -40.42
CA ALA A 120 19.97 -3.51 -40.12
C ALA A 120 18.84 -4.14 -39.28
N ASN A 121 18.42 -5.36 -39.62
CA ASN A 121 17.41 -6.08 -38.88
C ASN A 121 17.93 -6.51 -37.49
N TYR A 122 19.18 -7.00 -37.40
CA TYR A 122 19.83 -7.28 -36.14
C TYR A 122 19.81 -6.07 -35.22
N LYS A 123 20.28 -4.90 -35.66
CA LYS A 123 20.33 -3.69 -34.85
C LYS A 123 18.95 -3.23 -34.41
N LYS A 124 17.94 -3.32 -35.31
CA LYS A 124 16.56 -2.98 -34.97
C LYS A 124 16.03 -3.86 -33.86
N GLU A 125 16.21 -5.17 -34.01
CA GLU A 125 15.70 -6.16 -33.05
C GLU A 125 16.43 -6.10 -31.71
N PHE A 126 17.74 -5.93 -31.71
CA PHE A 126 18.55 -5.75 -30.52
C PHE A 126 18.09 -4.53 -29.68
N ASN A 127 17.84 -3.40 -30.37
CA ASN A 127 17.36 -2.20 -29.70
C ASN A 127 15.93 -2.37 -29.17
N ARG A 128 15.07 -3.12 -29.88
CA ARG A 128 13.72 -3.46 -29.42
C ARG A 128 13.77 -4.27 -28.14
N LEU A 129 14.54 -5.36 -28.11
CA LEU A 129 14.72 -6.23 -26.95
C LEU A 129 15.21 -5.46 -25.72
N LYS A 130 16.22 -4.60 -25.91
CA LYS A 130 16.74 -3.77 -24.80
C LYS A 130 15.69 -2.81 -24.23
N ARG A 131 14.93 -2.15 -25.12
CA ARG A 131 13.88 -1.24 -24.68
C ARG A 131 12.79 -1.98 -23.93
N GLU A 132 12.31 -3.12 -24.46
CA GLU A 132 11.27 -3.93 -23.83
C GLU A 132 11.70 -4.46 -22.46
N ALA A 133 12.96 -4.92 -22.32
CA ALA A 133 13.50 -5.34 -21.05
C ALA A 133 13.54 -4.18 -20.03
N SER A 134 13.97 -2.98 -20.45
CA SER A 134 13.96 -1.80 -19.58
C SER A 134 12.56 -1.40 -19.15
N GLU A 135 11.60 -1.36 -20.09
CA GLU A 135 10.20 -1.03 -19.81
C GLU A 135 9.57 -2.08 -18.86
N GLN A 136 9.92 -3.35 -19.03
CA GLN A 136 9.44 -4.44 -18.16
C GLN A 136 10.03 -4.37 -16.74
N ILE A 137 11.32 -4.05 -16.60
CA ILE A 137 11.95 -3.82 -15.29
C ILE A 137 11.26 -2.66 -14.58
N ASP A 138 11.13 -1.50 -15.27
CA ASP A 138 10.47 -0.33 -14.71
C ASP A 138 9.02 -0.61 -14.30
N TYR A 139 8.29 -1.38 -15.10
CA TYR A 139 6.91 -1.76 -14.81
C TYR A 139 6.81 -2.69 -13.60
N GLN A 140 7.62 -3.77 -13.57
CA GLN A 140 7.58 -4.74 -12.47
C GLN A 140 8.09 -4.14 -11.15
N CYS A 141 9.14 -3.32 -11.18
CA CYS A 141 9.62 -2.61 -10.00
C CYS A 141 8.56 -1.63 -9.47
N ARG A 142 7.91 -0.87 -10.35
CA ARG A 142 6.80 0.01 -9.93
C ARG A 142 5.64 -0.77 -9.34
N ASN A 143 5.29 -1.93 -9.89
CA ASN A 143 4.23 -2.77 -9.33
C ASN A 143 4.64 -3.43 -8.01
N ALA A 144 5.88 -3.90 -7.89
CA ALA A 144 6.40 -4.42 -6.63
C ALA A 144 6.45 -3.33 -5.55
N MET A 145 6.78 -2.11 -5.93
CA MET A 145 6.83 -0.94 -5.05
C MET A 145 5.48 -0.22 -4.92
N GLY A 146 4.67 -0.16 -5.96
CA GLY A 146 3.54 0.79 -6.08
C GLY A 146 2.31 0.41 -5.27
N GLY A 147 1.85 -0.81 -5.42
CA GLY A 147 0.52 -1.17 -4.93
C GLY A 147 0.47 -1.54 -3.45
N GLY A 148 0.62 -0.61 -2.55
CA GLY A 148 0.49 -0.84 -1.11
C GLY A 148 1.60 -0.22 -0.28
N ILE A 149 2.71 0.21 -0.90
CA ILE A 149 3.79 0.89 -0.17
C ILE A 149 3.31 2.21 0.40
N SER A 150 2.54 2.98 -0.36
CA SER A 150 1.94 4.22 0.14
C SER A 150 1.10 3.97 1.41
N SER A 151 0.36 2.86 1.46
CA SER A 151 -0.40 2.47 2.65
C SER A 151 0.50 2.09 3.81
N LEU A 152 1.60 1.40 3.54
CA LEU A 152 2.56 1.04 4.59
C LEU A 152 3.33 2.28 5.09
N GLU A 153 3.78 3.17 4.19
CA GLU A 153 4.38 4.45 4.56
C GLU A 153 3.44 5.30 5.42
N ASP A 154 2.14 5.33 5.11
CA ASP A 154 1.15 6.07 5.88
C ASP A 154 0.91 5.46 7.27
N ILE A 155 0.98 4.13 7.41
CA ILE A 155 0.99 3.48 8.73
C ILE A 155 2.19 3.95 9.56
N TYR A 156 3.38 3.97 8.98
CA TYR A 156 4.58 4.46 9.68
C TYR A 156 4.51 5.96 9.98
N ASP A 157 3.89 6.76 9.09
CA ASP A 157 3.65 8.17 9.39
C ASP A 157 2.68 8.35 10.57
N ALA A 158 1.61 7.55 10.62
CA ALA A 158 0.70 7.53 11.77
C ALA A 158 1.41 7.13 13.07
N LEU A 159 2.33 6.15 13.02
CA LEU A 159 3.15 5.71 14.16
C LEU A 159 4.07 6.83 14.68
N SER A 160 4.67 7.60 13.78
CA SER A 160 5.50 8.76 14.12
C SER A 160 4.69 9.99 14.55
N GLY A 161 3.36 9.92 14.47
CA GLY A 161 2.50 11.09 14.68
C GLY A 161 2.58 12.12 13.57
N GLY A 162 2.97 11.70 12.36
CA GLY A 162 3.09 12.52 11.18
C GLY A 162 4.48 13.16 11.00
N SER A 163 5.40 12.94 11.94
CA SER A 163 6.74 13.52 11.84
C SER A 163 7.59 12.93 10.72
N ALA A 164 7.35 11.68 10.34
CA ALA A 164 8.06 11.03 9.26
C ALA A 164 7.78 11.69 7.91
N ARG A 165 6.53 12.02 7.63
CA ARG A 165 6.13 12.75 6.43
C ARG A 165 6.69 14.17 6.41
N ASP A 166 6.59 14.88 7.55
CA ASP A 166 7.09 16.25 7.67
C ASP A 166 8.61 16.33 7.50
N ALA A 167 9.33 15.30 7.95
CA ALA A 167 10.78 15.18 7.78
C ALA A 167 11.21 14.64 6.39
N GLY A 168 10.26 14.19 5.55
CA GLY A 168 10.55 13.63 4.25
C GLY A 168 11.13 12.20 4.30
N VAL A 169 10.99 11.51 5.43
CA VAL A 169 11.41 10.11 5.62
C VAL A 169 10.48 9.18 4.84
N VAL A 170 9.18 9.47 4.86
CA VAL A 170 8.18 8.80 3.99
C VAL A 170 7.72 9.75 2.90
N ARG A 171 7.33 9.17 1.75
CA ARG A 171 6.80 9.92 0.60
C ARG A 171 5.30 10.14 0.71
N TYR A 172 4.61 9.17 1.28
CA TYR A 172 3.16 9.17 1.47
C TYR A 172 2.86 9.23 2.97
N GLY A 173 1.78 9.91 3.31
CA GLY A 173 1.34 10.14 4.67
C GLY A 173 0.62 11.48 4.79
N HIS A 174 0.03 11.73 5.93
CA HIS A 174 -0.81 12.91 6.17
C HIS A 174 -0.09 14.04 6.93
N GLY A 175 1.05 13.74 7.54
CA GLY A 175 1.85 14.70 8.32
C GLY A 175 1.31 14.99 9.72
N SER A 176 2.09 15.72 10.51
CA SER A 176 1.82 15.95 11.95
C SER A 176 0.57 16.79 12.23
N GLN A 177 0.17 17.66 11.30
CA GLN A 177 -1.05 18.45 11.47
C GLN A 177 -2.29 17.55 11.47
N TYR A 178 -2.35 16.55 10.60
CA TYR A 178 -3.45 15.59 10.50
C TYR A 178 -3.41 14.59 11.66
N TYR A 179 -2.24 14.00 11.90
CA TYR A 179 -2.02 12.98 12.93
C TYR A 179 -1.87 13.51 14.36
N ARG A 180 -2.09 14.81 14.58
CA ARG A 180 -2.25 15.38 15.93
C ARG A 180 -3.40 14.72 16.69
N ASN A 181 -4.47 14.32 15.97
CA ASN A 181 -5.58 13.58 16.53
C ASN A 181 -5.26 12.07 16.52
N VAL A 182 -5.14 11.49 17.72
CA VAL A 182 -4.88 10.04 17.90
C VAL A 182 -5.96 9.19 17.23
N GLY A 183 -7.22 9.62 17.23
CA GLY A 183 -8.30 8.93 16.52
C GLY A 183 -8.02 8.80 15.03
N LYS A 184 -7.49 9.87 14.40
CA LYS A 184 -7.11 9.82 12.97
C LYS A 184 -5.98 8.82 12.69
N ARG A 185 -5.01 8.68 13.58
CA ARG A 185 -3.99 7.65 13.46
C ARG A 185 -4.60 6.25 13.44
N SER A 186 -5.55 5.97 14.34
CA SER A 186 -6.26 4.68 14.42
C SER A 186 -7.08 4.40 13.15
N GLU A 187 -7.83 5.41 12.66
CA GLU A 187 -8.69 5.31 11.49
C GLU A 187 -7.88 4.99 10.21
N GLU A 188 -6.84 5.76 9.93
CA GLU A 188 -5.99 5.57 8.74
C GLU A 188 -5.18 4.27 8.83
N THR A 189 -4.62 3.96 10.01
CA THR A 189 -3.88 2.72 10.18
C THR A 189 -4.75 1.49 9.97
N LEU A 190 -5.98 1.48 10.48
CA LEU A 190 -6.92 0.37 10.25
C LEU A 190 -7.29 0.24 8.78
N ALA A 191 -7.57 1.35 8.09
CA ALA A 191 -7.94 1.35 6.68
C ALA A 191 -6.78 0.85 5.80
N ASN A 192 -5.58 1.35 6.00
CA ASN A 192 -4.39 0.92 5.29
C ASN A 192 -4.06 -0.56 5.58
N TYR A 193 -4.11 -0.98 6.84
CA TYR A 193 -3.86 -2.36 7.23
C TYR A 193 -4.86 -3.33 6.60
N GLY A 194 -6.15 -3.03 6.67
CA GLY A 194 -7.19 -3.89 6.10
C GLY A 194 -7.05 -4.05 4.58
N ALA A 195 -6.73 -2.98 3.86
CA ALA A 195 -6.44 -3.04 2.44
C ALA A 195 -5.20 -3.89 2.12
N LEU A 196 -4.11 -3.71 2.89
CA LEU A 196 -2.88 -4.49 2.73
C LEU A 196 -3.10 -5.97 3.04
N ALA A 197 -3.87 -6.31 4.06
CA ALA A 197 -4.13 -7.69 4.44
C ALA A 197 -4.79 -8.51 3.32
N ILE A 198 -5.54 -7.84 2.44
CA ILE A 198 -6.19 -8.48 1.29
C ILE A 198 -5.26 -8.55 0.07
N VAL A 199 -4.53 -7.47 -0.22
CA VAL A 199 -3.82 -7.31 -1.51
C VAL A 199 -2.33 -7.61 -1.40
N ARG A 200 -1.71 -7.29 -0.24
CA ARG A 200 -0.27 -7.36 0.00
C ARG A 200 0.03 -7.99 1.35
N PRO A 201 -0.34 -9.27 1.56
CA PRO A 201 -0.06 -9.97 2.82
C PRO A 201 1.44 -10.02 3.16
N ASP A 202 2.32 -9.94 2.15
CA ASP A 202 3.76 -9.82 2.32
C ASP A 202 4.17 -8.56 3.10
N LEU A 203 3.51 -7.42 2.83
CA LEU A 203 3.75 -6.16 3.56
C LEU A 203 3.18 -6.22 4.99
N VAL A 204 2.05 -6.93 5.17
CA VAL A 204 1.51 -7.19 6.51
C VAL A 204 2.44 -8.07 7.32
N ASP A 205 3.08 -9.07 6.71
CA ASP A 205 4.05 -9.93 7.39
C ASP A 205 5.31 -9.14 7.79
N MET A 206 5.74 -8.17 6.98
CA MET A 206 6.81 -7.24 7.35
C MET A 206 6.39 -6.38 8.56
N LEU A 207 5.21 -5.77 8.51
CA LEU A 207 4.68 -4.97 9.61
C LEU A 207 4.50 -5.81 10.89
N ARG A 208 4.02 -7.05 10.78
CA ARG A 208 3.86 -7.97 11.91
C ARG A 208 5.21 -8.32 12.55
N LYS A 209 6.24 -8.47 11.75
CA LYS A 209 7.59 -8.75 12.25
C LYS A 209 8.17 -7.55 13.00
N ASP A 210 7.90 -6.35 12.52
CA ASP A 210 8.42 -5.10 13.08
C ASP A 210 7.57 -4.58 14.24
N LYS A 211 6.25 -4.58 14.09
CA LYS A 211 5.27 -4.03 15.05
C LYS A 211 4.22 -5.07 15.44
N PRO A 212 4.59 -6.19 16.08
CA PRO A 212 3.66 -7.29 16.37
C PRO A 212 2.47 -6.87 17.22
N GLU A 213 2.66 -6.00 18.23
CA GLU A 213 1.58 -5.53 19.10
C GLU A 213 0.56 -4.67 18.34
N LEU A 214 0.99 -3.88 17.36
CA LEU A 214 0.09 -3.12 16.49
C LEU A 214 -0.76 -4.06 15.65
N VAL A 215 -0.12 -5.03 15.00
CA VAL A 215 -0.82 -5.99 14.12
C VAL A 215 -1.83 -6.81 14.92
N GLU A 216 -1.48 -7.28 16.13
CA GLU A 216 -2.40 -7.98 17.02
C GLU A 216 -3.62 -7.11 17.37
N ALA A 217 -3.41 -5.84 17.69
CA ALA A 217 -4.50 -4.92 18.01
C ALA A 217 -5.41 -4.65 16.79
N LEU A 218 -4.83 -4.54 15.59
CA LEU A 218 -5.59 -4.35 14.35
C LEU A 218 -6.40 -5.59 13.98
N ASP A 219 -5.80 -6.78 14.08
CA ASP A 219 -6.48 -8.06 13.86
C ASP A 219 -7.69 -8.22 14.81
N GLU A 220 -7.55 -7.89 16.10
CA GLU A 220 -8.64 -7.92 17.05
C GLU A 220 -9.76 -6.95 16.67
N VAL A 221 -9.43 -5.71 16.29
CA VAL A 221 -10.41 -4.71 15.84
C VAL A 221 -11.21 -5.21 14.63
N ILE A 222 -10.53 -5.76 13.63
CA ILE A 222 -11.20 -6.33 12.44
C ILE A 222 -12.12 -7.49 12.85
N GLN A 223 -11.67 -8.40 13.72
CA GLN A 223 -12.49 -9.51 14.18
C GLN A 223 -13.73 -9.05 14.95
N GLU A 224 -13.61 -8.00 15.75
CA GLU A 224 -14.76 -7.41 16.45
C GLU A 224 -15.75 -6.77 15.47
N MET A 225 -15.26 -6.08 14.43
CA MET A 225 -16.10 -5.51 13.39
C MET A 225 -16.87 -6.59 12.61
N LEU A 226 -16.19 -7.66 12.23
CA LEU A 226 -16.81 -8.79 11.50
C LEU A 226 -17.88 -9.50 12.32
N LYS A 227 -17.70 -9.65 13.63
CA LYS A 227 -18.73 -10.23 14.52
C LYS A 227 -20.00 -9.39 14.58
N LYS A 228 -19.90 -8.07 14.48
CA LYS A 228 -21.06 -7.17 14.48
C LYS A 228 -21.83 -7.20 13.15
N VAL A 229 -21.17 -7.47 12.05
CA VAL A 229 -21.80 -7.55 10.72
C VAL A 229 -22.45 -8.90 10.48
N GLY A 230 -21.93 -9.97 11.07
CA GLY A 230 -22.39 -11.35 10.87
C GLY A 230 -23.46 -11.83 11.86
N GLY A 231 -23.87 -11.01 12.83
CA GLY A 231 -24.94 -11.29 13.80
C GLY A 231 -26.20 -10.52 13.46
#